data_5309453d2961060eec31181612c3787e
#
_entry.id   5309453d2961060eec31181612c3787e
#
_cell.length_a   1.000
_cell.length_b   1.000
_cell.length_c   1.000
_cell.angle_alpha   90.00
_cell.angle_beta   90.00
_cell.angle_gamma   90.00
#
_symmetry.space_group_name_H-M   'P 1'
#
loop_
_entity.id
_entity.type
_entity.pdbx_description
1 polymer ?
#
loop_
_entity_poly.entity_id
_entity_poly.type
_entity_poly.pdbx_seq_one_letter_code
_entity_poly.pdbx_strand_id
1 'polypeptide(L)'
;MSVPLVSGLTIIRNGVRLNYPFLEAIRSALSICDEYIVVAGDSDDETLEALASLNDDRVRVIHTEWSPLVQPRKYLLAQQTNIGIGFCRGRWCLYLQGNEVLHEKDLPRLRELMETHAENAAVEAMLVERLTFWGDYRHYVAAYPRRFKYTARIIRPHIGTYSIRDGMSFAVFDDFSTKGRYPNAI
;
A
#
# COMPACT_ATOMS: atom_id res chain seq x y z
N MET A 1 -3.88 -7.35 23.97
CA MET A 1 -3.42 -6.22 23.10
C MET A 1 -4.61 -5.80 22.25
N SER A 2 -4.90 -4.52 22.14
CA SER A 2 -5.95 -4.01 21.26
C SER A 2 -5.55 -4.23 19.79
N VAL A 3 -6.52 -4.52 18.93
CA VAL A 3 -6.31 -4.61 17.48
C VAL A 3 -5.95 -3.22 16.96
N PRO A 4 -4.85 -3.04 16.21
CA PRO A 4 -4.52 -1.77 15.58
C PRO A 4 -5.65 -1.33 14.64
N LEU A 5 -5.85 -0.02 14.48
CA LEU A 5 -6.82 0.47 13.51
C LEU A 5 -6.20 0.43 12.09
N VAL A 6 -4.97 0.89 11.94
CA VAL A 6 -4.31 1.05 10.64
C VAL A 6 -2.94 0.40 10.62
N SER A 7 -2.74 -0.54 9.71
CA SER A 7 -1.42 -1.01 9.29
C SER A 7 -1.03 -0.30 7.99
N GLY A 8 0.10 0.41 7.98
CA GLY A 8 0.71 0.88 6.74
C GLY A 8 1.39 -0.29 6.01
N LEU A 9 1.47 -0.24 4.69
CA LEU A 9 2.14 -1.25 3.87
C LEU A 9 2.82 -0.60 2.66
N THR A 10 4.09 -0.92 2.48
CA THR A 10 4.86 -0.60 1.26
C THR A 10 5.67 -1.82 0.82
N ILE A 11 5.77 -2.03 -0.48
CA ILE A 11 6.72 -2.97 -1.07
C ILE A 11 7.83 -2.19 -1.76
N ILE A 12 9.08 -2.62 -1.64
CA ILE A 12 10.22 -1.93 -2.25
C ILE A 12 11.34 -2.92 -2.61
N ARG A 13 12.00 -2.66 -3.72
CA ARG A 13 13.26 -3.27 -4.12
C ARG A 13 14.06 -2.26 -4.92
N ASN A 14 15.35 -2.11 -4.62
CA ASN A 14 16.26 -1.20 -5.31
C ASN A 14 15.73 0.26 -5.38
N GLY A 15 15.13 0.72 -4.28
CA GLY A 15 14.46 2.02 -4.22
C GLY A 15 15.43 3.18 -4.37
N VAL A 16 16.66 3.05 -3.86
CA VAL A 16 17.72 4.07 -4.00
C VAL A 16 18.14 4.20 -5.46
N ARG A 17 18.50 3.09 -6.10
CA ARG A 17 18.92 3.09 -7.51
C ARG A 17 17.82 3.56 -8.45
N LEU A 18 16.55 3.24 -8.14
CA LEU A 18 15.39 3.65 -8.92
C LEU A 18 14.92 5.08 -8.59
N ASN A 19 15.59 5.72 -7.63
CA ASN A 19 15.27 7.08 -7.16
C ASN A 19 13.79 7.21 -6.73
N TYR A 20 13.25 6.19 -6.03
CA TYR A 20 11.91 6.25 -5.48
C TYR A 20 11.90 7.01 -4.15
N PRO A 21 10.90 7.86 -3.89
CA PRO A 21 10.73 8.56 -2.62
C PRO A 21 10.10 7.65 -1.54
N PHE A 22 10.62 6.41 -1.39
CA PHE A 22 10.01 5.40 -0.52
C PHE A 22 10.09 5.74 0.98
N LEU A 23 11.12 6.45 1.40
CA LEU A 23 11.22 6.94 2.78
C LEU A 23 10.18 8.03 3.04
N GLU A 24 9.98 8.94 2.09
CA GLU A 24 8.95 9.98 2.13
C GLU A 24 7.56 9.35 2.08
N ALA A 25 7.35 8.31 1.27
CA ALA A 25 6.12 7.54 1.23
C ALA A 25 5.76 7.00 2.62
N ILE A 26 6.69 6.29 3.26
CA ILE A 26 6.52 5.72 4.60
C ILE A 26 6.26 6.82 5.62
N ARG A 27 7.12 7.85 5.68
CA ARG A 27 7.00 8.97 6.64
C ARG A 27 5.69 9.71 6.49
N SER A 28 5.18 9.89 5.27
CA SER A 28 3.91 10.57 5.03
C SER A 28 2.72 9.88 5.69
N ALA A 29 2.76 8.55 5.81
CA ALA A 29 1.67 7.75 6.37
C ALA A 29 1.84 7.42 7.86
N LEU A 30 3.06 7.47 8.41
CA LEU A 30 3.34 7.05 9.78
C LEU A 30 2.51 7.76 10.85
N SER A 31 2.11 9.03 10.63
CA SER A 31 1.31 9.79 11.59
C SER A 31 -0.12 9.25 11.76
N ILE A 32 -0.62 8.51 10.77
CA ILE A 32 -1.97 7.92 10.79
C ILE A 32 -1.97 6.40 10.85
N CYS A 33 -0.80 5.77 11.00
CA CYS A 33 -0.63 4.32 11.14
C CYS A 33 -0.24 3.93 12.56
N ASP A 34 -0.80 2.83 13.05
CA ASP A 34 -0.46 2.24 14.36
C ASP A 34 0.74 1.28 14.24
N GLU A 35 0.95 0.70 13.07
CA GLU A 35 2.12 -0.09 12.66
C GLU A 35 2.40 0.13 11.17
N TYR A 36 3.60 -0.18 10.72
CA TYR A 36 3.96 -0.09 9.29
C TYR A 36 4.76 -1.30 8.85
N ILE A 37 4.30 -1.98 7.82
CA ILE A 37 4.95 -3.14 7.23
C ILE A 37 5.66 -2.70 5.95
N VAL A 38 6.94 -2.99 5.84
CA VAL A 38 7.72 -2.80 4.62
C VAL A 38 8.17 -4.16 4.13
N VAL A 39 7.67 -4.58 2.96
CA VAL A 39 8.17 -5.79 2.31
C VAL A 39 9.33 -5.40 1.40
N ALA A 40 10.54 -5.66 1.88
CA ALA A 40 11.76 -5.32 1.18
C ALA A 40 12.28 -6.54 0.40
N GLY A 41 12.38 -6.38 -0.91
CA GLY A 41 13.01 -7.37 -1.78
C GLY A 41 14.53 -7.41 -1.60
N ASP A 42 15.14 -8.42 -2.22
CA ASP A 42 16.58 -8.64 -2.31
C ASP A 42 17.27 -7.49 -3.09
N SER A 43 17.38 -6.33 -2.46
CA SER A 43 18.03 -5.15 -3.03
C SER A 43 19.55 -5.32 -3.06
N ASP A 44 20.16 -4.85 -4.15
CA ASP A 44 21.61 -4.82 -4.38
C ASP A 44 22.14 -3.37 -4.38
N ASP A 45 21.42 -2.47 -3.70
CA ASP A 45 21.72 -1.08 -3.45
C ASP A 45 21.50 -0.73 -1.95
N GLU A 46 21.66 0.50 -1.56
CA GLU A 46 21.55 1.00 -0.18
C GLU A 46 20.09 1.08 0.33
N THR A 47 19.13 0.39 -0.31
CA THR A 47 17.70 0.46 0.08
C THR A 47 17.48 -0.04 1.51
N LEU A 48 18.15 -1.12 1.94
CA LEU A 48 17.97 -1.68 3.27
C LEU A 48 18.55 -0.78 4.35
N GLU A 49 19.72 -0.19 4.11
CA GLU A 49 20.35 0.79 4.99
C GLU A 49 19.48 2.05 5.12
N ALA A 50 18.91 2.51 4.00
CA ALA A 50 17.98 3.63 4.01
C ALA A 50 16.71 3.33 4.83
N LEU A 51 16.14 2.13 4.72
CA LEU A 51 15.01 1.70 5.55
C LEU A 51 15.37 1.67 7.04
N ALA A 52 16.56 1.17 7.39
CA ALA A 52 17.03 1.15 8.77
C ALA A 52 17.16 2.57 9.36
N SER A 53 17.42 3.58 8.53
CA SER A 53 17.51 4.98 8.97
C SER A 53 16.16 5.59 9.42
N LEU A 54 15.03 4.95 9.17
CA LEU A 54 13.72 5.40 9.65
C LEU A 54 13.66 5.46 11.17
N ASN A 55 14.31 4.52 11.85
CA ASN A 55 14.44 4.44 13.31
C ASN A 55 13.10 4.66 14.05
N ASP A 56 12.03 3.99 13.61
CA ASP A 56 10.69 4.05 14.20
C ASP A 56 10.23 2.62 14.55
N ASP A 57 9.96 2.37 15.82
CA ASP A 57 9.60 1.04 16.34
C ASP A 57 8.31 0.47 15.75
N ARG A 58 7.48 1.31 15.12
CA ARG A 58 6.28 0.88 14.40
C ARG A 58 6.59 0.26 13.05
N VAL A 59 7.78 0.53 12.49
CA VAL A 59 8.19 0.02 11.17
C VAL A 59 8.81 -1.35 11.32
N ARG A 60 8.20 -2.33 10.65
CA ARG A 60 8.71 -3.70 10.58
C ARG A 60 9.06 -4.06 9.14
N VAL A 61 10.32 -4.33 8.88
CA VAL A 61 10.82 -4.77 7.57
C VAL A 61 10.74 -6.28 7.46
N ILE A 62 10.08 -6.76 6.41
CA ILE A 62 9.96 -8.16 6.02
C ILE A 62 10.85 -8.38 4.79
N HIS A 63 11.90 -9.15 4.96
CA HIS A 63 12.82 -9.46 3.86
C HIS A 63 12.23 -10.57 2.97
N THR A 64 12.27 -10.37 1.67
CA THR A 64 11.78 -11.32 0.67
C THR A 64 12.73 -11.40 -0.51
N GLU A 65 12.65 -12.51 -1.24
CA GLU A 65 13.32 -12.67 -2.53
C GLU A 65 12.31 -12.46 -3.67
N TRP A 66 12.73 -11.70 -4.68
CA TRP A 66 11.90 -11.48 -5.87
C TRP A 66 12.26 -12.50 -6.94
N SER A 67 11.54 -13.61 -6.95
CA SER A 67 11.80 -14.69 -7.88
C SER A 67 11.71 -14.28 -9.35
N PRO A 68 12.76 -14.49 -10.16
CA PRO A 68 12.70 -14.23 -11.60
C PRO A 68 11.78 -15.20 -12.34
N LEU A 69 11.34 -16.28 -11.68
CA LEU A 69 10.47 -17.31 -12.24
C LEU A 69 9.00 -16.89 -12.25
N VAL A 70 8.63 -15.86 -11.48
CA VAL A 70 7.25 -15.37 -11.48
C VAL A 70 6.94 -14.64 -12.78
N GLN A 71 6.08 -15.25 -13.61
CA GLN A 71 5.68 -14.73 -14.91
C GLN A 71 4.15 -14.66 -15.01
N PRO A 72 3.61 -13.64 -15.68
CA PRO A 72 4.31 -12.43 -16.11
C PRO A 72 4.78 -11.60 -14.92
N ARG A 73 5.88 -10.85 -15.07
CA ARG A 73 6.53 -10.07 -13.97
C ARG A 73 5.58 -9.15 -13.19
N LYS A 74 4.49 -8.71 -13.80
CA LYS A 74 3.46 -7.90 -13.11
C LYS A 74 2.79 -8.62 -11.93
N TYR A 75 2.78 -9.95 -11.90
CA TYR A 75 2.26 -10.70 -10.75
C TYR A 75 3.23 -10.71 -9.56
N LEU A 76 4.50 -10.44 -9.80
CA LEU A 76 5.50 -10.35 -8.74
C LEU A 76 5.15 -9.24 -7.73
N LEU A 77 4.73 -8.06 -8.20
CA LEU A 77 4.32 -6.97 -7.31
C LEU A 77 3.07 -7.34 -6.50
N ALA A 78 2.10 -8.01 -7.13
CA ALA A 78 0.92 -8.51 -6.41
C ALA A 78 1.31 -9.57 -5.35
N GLN A 79 2.23 -10.48 -5.67
CA GLN A 79 2.74 -11.48 -4.73
C GLN A 79 3.38 -10.82 -3.51
N GLN A 80 4.27 -9.85 -3.71
CA GLN A 80 4.93 -9.14 -2.63
C GLN A 80 3.94 -8.33 -1.78
N THR A 81 2.96 -7.70 -2.43
CA THR A 81 1.88 -6.98 -1.73
C THR A 81 1.06 -7.97 -0.87
N ASN A 82 0.74 -9.16 -1.38
CA ASN A 82 -0.01 -10.19 -0.65
C ASN A 82 0.77 -10.72 0.56
N ILE A 83 2.09 -10.86 0.45
CA ILE A 83 2.93 -11.17 1.60
C ILE A 83 2.75 -10.08 2.66
N GLY A 84 2.83 -8.81 2.28
CA GLY A 84 2.66 -7.68 3.20
C GLY A 84 1.28 -7.62 3.84
N ILE A 85 0.21 -7.85 3.07
CA ILE A 85 -1.17 -7.91 3.59
C ILE A 85 -1.28 -8.98 4.70
N GLY A 86 -0.62 -10.12 4.54
CA GLY A 86 -0.60 -11.19 5.54
C GLY A 86 0.06 -10.81 6.87
N PHE A 87 0.89 -9.78 6.89
CA PHE A 87 1.52 -9.25 8.10
C PHE A 87 0.75 -8.09 8.75
N CYS A 88 -0.20 -7.49 8.05
CA CYS A 88 -1.03 -6.42 8.59
C CYS A 88 -1.98 -6.96 9.67
N ARG A 89 -1.99 -6.32 10.84
CA ARG A 89 -2.89 -6.68 11.96
C ARG A 89 -4.03 -5.68 12.13
N GLY A 90 -3.94 -4.55 11.45
CA GLY A 90 -4.92 -3.46 11.51
C GLY A 90 -6.26 -3.83 10.90
N ARG A 91 -7.32 -3.15 11.35
CA ARG A 91 -8.64 -3.23 10.71
C ARG A 91 -8.60 -2.74 9.26
N TRP A 92 -7.69 -1.79 9.00
CA TRP A 92 -7.37 -1.26 7.68
C TRP A 92 -5.91 -1.48 7.35
N CYS A 93 -5.64 -1.75 6.08
CA CYS A 93 -4.30 -1.69 5.50
C CYS A 93 -4.25 -0.48 4.56
N LEU A 94 -3.41 0.49 4.88
CA LEU A 94 -3.08 1.62 4.03
C LEU A 94 -1.87 1.26 3.18
N TYR A 95 -2.12 0.91 1.93
CA TYR A 95 -1.09 0.52 0.98
C TYR A 95 -0.59 1.70 0.17
N LEU A 96 0.69 1.97 0.26
CA LEU A 96 1.39 2.94 -0.60
C LEU A 96 2.49 2.25 -1.41
N GLN A 97 2.54 2.52 -2.69
CA GLN A 97 3.71 2.15 -3.49
C GLN A 97 4.90 3.04 -3.12
N GLY A 98 6.13 2.55 -3.31
CA GLY A 98 7.34 3.28 -2.94
C GLY A 98 7.55 4.63 -3.66
N ASN A 99 6.70 4.94 -4.64
CA ASN A 99 6.69 6.21 -5.38
C ASN A 99 5.42 7.04 -5.14
N GLU A 100 4.65 6.73 -4.08
CA GLU A 100 3.42 7.45 -3.72
C GLU A 100 3.60 8.11 -2.35
N VAL A 101 3.21 9.37 -2.22
CA VAL A 101 3.29 10.16 -0.99
C VAL A 101 1.92 10.73 -0.68
N LEU A 102 1.48 10.62 0.58
CA LEU A 102 0.25 11.27 1.02
C LEU A 102 0.49 12.76 1.27
N HIS A 103 -0.49 13.58 0.89
CA HIS A 103 -0.44 14.99 1.19
C HIS A 103 -0.86 15.23 2.65
N GLU A 104 -0.09 16.02 3.40
CA GLU A 104 -0.30 16.25 4.84
C GLU A 104 -1.68 16.80 5.19
N LYS A 105 -2.32 17.55 4.29
CA LYS A 105 -3.67 18.08 4.49
C LYS A 105 -4.76 17.02 4.52
N ASP A 106 -4.49 15.86 3.89
CA ASP A 106 -5.48 14.79 3.77
C ASP A 106 -5.42 13.80 4.95
N LEU A 107 -4.31 13.79 5.70
CA LEU A 107 -4.09 12.81 6.77
C LEU A 107 -5.18 12.80 7.84
N PRO A 108 -5.64 13.96 8.39
CA PRO A 108 -6.70 13.96 9.38
C PRO A 108 -8.01 13.36 8.82
N ARG A 109 -8.34 13.69 7.58
CA ARG A 109 -9.54 13.17 6.92
C ARG A 109 -9.46 11.68 6.65
N LEU A 110 -8.30 11.18 6.23
CA LEU A 110 -8.09 9.74 6.02
C LEU A 110 -8.24 8.97 7.34
N ARG A 111 -7.65 9.47 8.42
CA ARG A 111 -7.77 8.86 9.75
C ARG A 111 -9.22 8.84 10.23
N GLU A 112 -9.93 9.95 10.14
CA GLU A 112 -11.34 10.09 10.50
C GLU A 112 -12.24 9.10 9.73
N LEU A 113 -12.01 8.95 8.41
CA LEU A 113 -12.76 8.00 7.59
C LEU A 113 -12.53 6.55 8.04
N MET A 114 -11.28 6.18 8.31
CA MET A 114 -10.95 4.84 8.80
C MET A 114 -11.57 4.56 10.18
N GLU A 115 -11.62 5.55 11.07
CA GLU A 115 -12.29 5.44 12.37
C GLU A 115 -13.81 5.32 12.22
N THR A 116 -14.42 6.19 11.43
CA THR A 116 -15.87 6.21 11.19
C THR A 116 -16.39 4.90 10.62
N HIS A 117 -15.62 4.29 9.71
CA HIS A 117 -16.03 3.05 9.05
C HIS A 117 -15.40 1.79 9.65
N ALA A 118 -14.72 1.88 10.79
CA ALA A 118 -14.01 0.74 11.38
C ALA A 118 -14.91 -0.49 11.59
N GLU A 119 -16.13 -0.26 12.08
CA GLU A 119 -17.12 -1.32 12.35
C GLU A 119 -18.14 -1.53 11.20
N ASN A 120 -18.08 -0.74 10.14
CA ASN A 120 -19.02 -0.87 9.03
C ASN A 120 -18.52 -1.91 8.02
N ALA A 121 -18.97 -3.15 8.17
CA ALA A 121 -18.59 -4.26 7.29
C ALA A 121 -18.98 -4.07 5.81
N ALA A 122 -19.92 -3.17 5.50
CA ALA A 122 -20.30 -2.88 4.12
C ALA A 122 -19.22 -2.09 3.36
N VAL A 123 -18.31 -1.41 4.08
CA VAL A 123 -17.16 -0.70 3.49
C VAL A 123 -15.94 -1.59 3.56
N GLU A 124 -15.48 -2.09 2.42
CA GLU A 124 -14.35 -3.02 2.32
C GLU A 124 -13.05 -2.31 1.86
N ALA A 125 -13.20 -1.19 1.16
CA ALA A 125 -12.08 -0.36 0.73
C ALA A 125 -12.46 1.13 0.68
N MET A 126 -11.43 1.99 0.58
CA MET A 126 -11.60 3.42 0.33
C MET A 126 -10.72 3.82 -0.85
N LEU A 127 -11.31 4.62 -1.73
CA LEU A 127 -10.61 5.16 -2.89
C LEU A 127 -9.96 6.49 -2.53
N VAL A 128 -8.72 6.65 -2.96
CA VAL A 128 -8.02 7.94 -2.88
C VAL A 128 -7.83 8.51 -4.28
N GLU A 129 -7.89 9.83 -4.39
CA GLU A 129 -7.55 10.53 -5.62
C GLU A 129 -6.03 10.55 -5.77
N ARG A 130 -5.55 10.23 -6.98
CA ARG A 130 -4.14 10.23 -7.31
C ARG A 130 -3.79 11.39 -8.22
N LEU A 131 -2.86 12.23 -7.76
CA LEU A 131 -2.19 13.22 -8.59
C LEU A 131 -0.89 12.60 -9.11
N THR A 132 -0.71 12.57 -10.44
CA THR A 132 0.49 12.01 -11.05
C THR A 132 1.37 13.12 -11.60
N PHE A 133 2.56 13.25 -11.05
CA PHE A 133 3.57 14.16 -11.55
C PHE A 133 4.26 13.59 -12.80
N TRP A 134 4.76 14.49 -13.66
CA TRP A 134 5.45 14.12 -14.87
C TRP A 134 6.74 14.91 -15.04
N GLY A 135 7.86 14.22 -14.99
CA GLY A 135 9.19 14.80 -15.13
C GLY A 135 9.71 15.47 -13.87
N ASP A 136 8.92 16.32 -13.24
CA ASP A 136 9.25 16.98 -11.97
C ASP A 136 7.99 17.21 -11.11
N TYR A 137 8.16 17.79 -9.91
CA TYR A 137 7.05 18.07 -8.98
C TYR A 137 6.24 19.34 -9.32
N ARG A 138 6.55 20.04 -10.41
CA ARG A 138 5.84 21.23 -10.87
C ARG A 138 4.84 20.93 -11.98
N HIS A 139 5.01 19.79 -12.64
CA HIS A 139 4.16 19.35 -13.72
C HIS A 139 3.38 18.11 -13.33
N TYR A 140 2.09 18.13 -13.57
CA TYR A 140 1.22 16.98 -13.31
C TYR A 140 0.30 16.71 -14.51
N VAL A 141 -0.16 15.48 -14.60
CA VAL A 141 -1.10 15.09 -15.66
C VAL A 141 -2.49 15.61 -15.30
N ALA A 142 -2.93 16.66 -16.01
CA ALA A 142 -4.19 17.35 -15.73
C ALA A 142 -5.45 16.52 -16.05
N ALA A 143 -5.37 15.58 -16.99
CA ALA A 143 -6.51 14.77 -17.41
C ALA A 143 -6.16 13.29 -17.45
N TYR A 144 -6.68 12.54 -16.48
CA TYR A 144 -6.68 11.08 -16.47
C TYR A 144 -8.08 10.53 -16.70
N PRO A 145 -8.25 9.41 -17.41
CA PRO A 145 -9.48 8.64 -17.33
C PRO A 145 -9.83 8.35 -15.87
N ARG A 146 -11.12 8.48 -15.49
CA ARG A 146 -11.59 8.33 -14.09
C ARG A 146 -11.02 7.09 -13.38
N ARG A 147 -10.87 5.97 -14.10
CA ARG A 147 -10.30 4.70 -13.60
C ARG A 147 -8.84 4.78 -13.14
N PHE A 148 -8.09 5.83 -13.53
CA PHE A 148 -6.71 6.04 -13.11
C PHE A 148 -6.59 7.18 -12.10
N LYS A 149 -7.66 8.01 -11.97
CA LYS A 149 -7.73 9.12 -11.03
C LYS A 149 -7.96 8.60 -9.60
N TYR A 150 -8.81 7.60 -9.45
CA TYR A 150 -9.14 7.01 -8.15
C TYR A 150 -8.59 5.58 -8.05
N THR A 151 -7.97 5.28 -6.92
CA THR A 151 -7.39 3.96 -6.67
C THR A 151 -7.64 3.53 -5.23
N ALA A 152 -7.94 2.25 -5.02
CA ALA A 152 -8.03 1.69 -3.69
C ALA A 152 -6.65 1.68 -3.04
N ARG A 153 -6.51 2.40 -1.94
CA ARG A 153 -5.28 2.44 -1.14
C ARG A 153 -5.52 2.08 0.31
N ILE A 154 -6.76 2.09 0.76
CA ILE A 154 -7.16 1.63 2.08
C ILE A 154 -8.08 0.42 1.88
N ILE A 155 -7.73 -0.71 2.44
CA ILE A 155 -8.44 -1.99 2.28
C ILE A 155 -8.61 -2.69 3.63
N ARG A 156 -9.57 -3.60 3.74
CA ARG A 156 -9.66 -4.52 4.87
C ARG A 156 -8.81 -5.77 4.59
N PRO A 157 -7.72 -6.01 5.34
CA PRO A 157 -6.82 -7.14 5.05
C PRO A 157 -7.43 -8.51 5.40
N HIS A 158 -8.38 -8.57 6.35
CA HIS A 158 -8.85 -9.82 6.96
C HIS A 158 -10.16 -10.39 6.39
N ILE A 159 -10.64 -9.87 5.26
CA ILE A 159 -11.86 -10.35 4.60
C ILE A 159 -11.57 -11.17 3.34
N GLY A 160 -10.37 -11.72 3.24
CA GLY A 160 -9.92 -12.42 2.02
C GLY A 160 -9.47 -11.46 0.92
N THR A 161 -9.08 -10.24 1.28
CA THR A 161 -8.54 -9.26 0.31
C THR A 161 -7.16 -9.68 -0.16
N TYR A 162 -6.93 -9.56 -1.47
CA TYR A 162 -5.64 -9.83 -2.09
C TYR A 162 -5.37 -8.87 -3.24
N SER A 163 -4.10 -8.57 -3.43
CA SER A 163 -3.62 -7.75 -4.54
C SER A 163 -3.59 -8.57 -5.84
N ILE A 164 -3.94 -7.93 -6.93
CA ILE A 164 -3.96 -8.52 -8.27
C ILE A 164 -3.11 -7.71 -9.25
N ARG A 165 -2.72 -8.37 -10.35
CA ARG A 165 -1.95 -7.78 -11.44
C ARG A 165 -0.59 -7.26 -10.97
N ASP A 166 -0.34 -5.96 -11.13
CA ASP A 166 0.90 -5.25 -10.81
C ASP A 166 0.87 -4.55 -9.44
N GLY A 167 0.05 -5.03 -8.51
CA GLY A 167 -0.08 -4.40 -7.18
C GLY A 167 -0.89 -3.10 -7.17
N MET A 168 -1.57 -2.76 -8.27
CA MET A 168 -2.39 -1.54 -8.35
C MET A 168 -3.84 -1.73 -7.96
N SER A 169 -4.31 -2.96 -7.91
CA SER A 169 -5.72 -3.27 -7.65
C SER A 169 -5.85 -4.39 -6.64
N PHE A 170 -7.00 -4.45 -6.00
CA PHE A 170 -7.35 -5.47 -5.02
C PHE A 170 -8.62 -6.20 -5.44
N ALA A 171 -8.73 -7.44 -4.99
CA ALA A 171 -9.95 -8.24 -5.07
C ALA A 171 -10.21 -8.88 -3.71
N VAL A 172 -11.44 -9.31 -3.48
CA VAL A 172 -11.87 -10.08 -2.31
C VAL A 172 -12.32 -11.45 -2.79
N PHE A 173 -11.89 -12.51 -2.12
CA PHE A 173 -12.42 -13.85 -2.40
C PHE A 173 -13.91 -13.89 -2.13
N ASP A 174 -14.65 -14.43 -3.08
CA ASP A 174 -16.04 -14.78 -2.90
C ASP A 174 -16.12 -16.26 -2.51
N ASP A 175 -16.81 -16.60 -1.44
CA ASP A 175 -16.81 -17.92 -0.81
C ASP A 175 -17.15 -19.08 -1.77
N PHE A 176 -17.81 -18.81 -2.88
CA PHE A 176 -18.27 -19.83 -3.84
C PHE A 176 -17.77 -19.61 -5.27
N SER A 177 -16.96 -18.61 -5.51
CA SER A 177 -16.43 -18.27 -6.83
C SER A 177 -14.92 -18.40 -6.87
N THR A 178 -14.41 -19.08 -7.90
CA THR A 178 -12.97 -19.08 -8.20
C THR A 178 -12.49 -17.73 -8.74
N LYS A 179 -13.40 -16.76 -8.94
CA LYS A 179 -13.11 -15.40 -9.39
C LYS A 179 -13.39 -14.45 -8.23
N GLY A 180 -12.32 -13.79 -7.76
CA GLY A 180 -12.48 -12.72 -6.79
C GLY A 180 -13.30 -11.56 -7.38
N ARG A 181 -14.04 -10.85 -6.52
CA ARG A 181 -14.75 -9.61 -6.85
C ARG A 181 -13.96 -8.38 -6.40
N TYR A 182 -14.25 -7.23 -6.98
CA TYR A 182 -13.72 -5.99 -6.44
C TYR A 182 -14.34 -5.67 -5.07
N PRO A 183 -13.55 -5.08 -4.14
CA PRO A 183 -14.08 -4.68 -2.84
C PRO A 183 -15.13 -3.57 -2.98
N ASN A 184 -16.12 -3.56 -2.07
CA ASN A 184 -17.07 -2.46 -1.95
C ASN A 184 -16.34 -1.22 -1.42
N ALA A 185 -16.18 -0.21 -2.26
CA ALA A 185 -15.37 0.96 -1.97
C ALA A 185 -16.21 2.24 -1.86
N ILE A 186 -15.76 3.14 -1.02
CA ILE A 186 -16.19 4.54 -0.87
C ILE A 186 -15.08 5.50 -1.24
#